data_8c6175919216b3448e7c08e3a59f8747
#
_entry.id   8c6175919216b3448e7c08e3a59f8747
#
_cell.length_a   1.000
_cell.length_b   1.000
_cell.length_c   1.000
_cell.angle_alpha   90.00
_cell.angle_beta   90.00
_cell.angle_gamma   90.00
#
_symmetry.space_group_name_H-M   'P 1'
#
loop_
_entity.id
_entity.type
_entity.pdbx_description
1 polymer ?
#
loop_
_entity_poly.entity_id
_entity_poly.type
_entity_poly.pdbx_seq_one_letter_code
_entity_poly.pdbx_strand_id
1 'polypeptide(L)'
;MLRKLSLLFLALFALAQSSVLPPHRLQAQQAKPATTASAVAATASTDFARLIERLSEPGGYFDTDNLISNESSFQHVMGALRKRNVTGGAYVGVGPDTGFTYIAQIRPKLAFMIDIRRDNLVQHLWFKALFAMSRNRLEYLCQIFGKPVPADVKAWDTKTIAQLLEYLDKTPKKIELYEQTHKEIQTRVKAFGLPLKANELDHIRRIHQEFFTSGLELRFTSKGRGSRSYYPDYRDLLLEKDLTGKQCNYLVNEADFQYVKSLEDKDLIIPVVGDLAGKSALANIGKYIAEKGEKVSAFYTSNVEFYLMRGYGSSFDQFADNVRHLPRNENSVFIRSYFNGSMGYDHPQTVNGYYSTQLLQTLDSFVKEFGSGGYQSYQDLISKHLLDLR
;
A
#
# COMPACT_ATOMS: atom_id res chain seq x y z
N MET A 1 -24.57 -65.26 -24.27
CA MET A 1 -26.03 -65.53 -24.07
C MET A 1 -26.67 -64.14 -23.94
N LEU A 2 -27.24 -63.57 -25.02
CA LEU A 2 -28.62 -63.62 -25.49
C LEU A 2 -29.60 -63.18 -24.40
N ARG A 3 -30.43 -62.13 -24.52
CA ARG A 3 -31.40 -61.63 -25.53
C ARG A 3 -31.90 -60.28 -25.04
N LYS A 4 -32.01 -59.18 -25.76
CA LYS A 4 -33.01 -58.72 -26.73
C LYS A 4 -34.48 -58.88 -26.32
N LEU A 5 -35.18 -57.76 -26.28
CA LEU A 5 -36.49 -57.43 -26.92
C LEU A 5 -36.99 -56.11 -26.33
N SER A 6 -37.23 -55.03 -26.98
CA SER A 6 -38.00 -54.59 -28.14
C SER A 6 -39.54 -54.50 -27.92
N LEU A 7 -40.07 -53.37 -28.37
CA LEU A 7 -41.43 -53.06 -28.87
C LEU A 7 -42.46 -52.55 -27.84
N LEU A 8 -43.40 -51.69 -28.12
CA LEU A 8 -43.82 -50.79 -29.24
C LEU A 8 -45.14 -50.11 -28.84
N PHE A 9 -45.47 -48.91 -29.38
CA PHE A 9 -46.78 -48.29 -29.64
C PHE A 9 -47.75 -47.96 -28.49
N LEU A 10 -48.32 -46.75 -28.44
CA LEU A 10 -49.42 -46.26 -29.24
C LEU A 10 -49.67 -44.75 -29.04
N ALA A 11 -49.96 -44.09 -30.14
CA ALA A 11 -50.44 -42.73 -30.22
C ALA A 11 -51.91 -42.63 -29.91
N LEU A 12 -52.37 -41.54 -29.30
CA LEU A 12 -53.79 -41.15 -29.33
C LEU A 12 -53.86 -39.64 -29.60
N PHE A 13 -54.45 -39.34 -30.74
CA PHE A 13 -54.90 -38.03 -31.17
C PHE A 13 -56.14 -37.61 -30.35
N ALA A 14 -56.19 -36.40 -29.87
CA ALA A 14 -57.44 -35.73 -29.55
C ALA A 14 -57.36 -34.26 -30.01
N LEU A 15 -58.20 -33.95 -31.03
CA LEU A 15 -58.53 -32.62 -31.46
C LEU A 15 -59.39 -31.91 -30.41
N ALA A 16 -59.08 -30.67 -30.08
CA ALA A 16 -60.08 -29.74 -29.54
C ALA A 16 -59.71 -28.30 -29.94
N GLN A 17 -60.50 -27.81 -30.84
CA GLN A 17 -61.06 -26.50 -31.10
C GLN A 17 -60.32 -25.22 -30.65
N SER A 18 -59.97 -24.45 -31.64
CA SER A 18 -59.58 -23.05 -31.65
C SER A 18 -60.65 -22.10 -31.08
N SER A 19 -60.28 -21.33 -30.06
CA SER A 19 -60.95 -20.04 -29.76
C SER A 19 -59.93 -18.91 -29.98
N VAL A 20 -60.18 -18.11 -30.99
CA VAL A 20 -59.49 -16.91 -31.40
C VAL A 20 -59.83 -15.79 -30.41
N LEU A 21 -58.80 -15.29 -29.66
CA LEU A 21 -58.81 -14.03 -28.94
C LEU A 21 -57.92 -13.01 -29.67
N PRO A 22 -58.26 -11.72 -29.69
CA PRO A 22 -57.55 -10.72 -30.48
C PRO A 22 -56.21 -10.33 -29.84
N PRO A 23 -55.24 -9.81 -30.62
CA PRO A 23 -53.91 -9.52 -30.12
C PRO A 23 -53.90 -8.27 -29.23
N HIS A 24 -53.62 -8.46 -27.96
CA HIS A 24 -53.17 -7.36 -27.09
C HIS A 24 -51.80 -6.89 -27.59
N ARG A 25 -51.71 -5.64 -28.06
CA ARG A 25 -50.46 -4.90 -28.25
C ARG A 25 -49.73 -4.81 -26.91
N LEU A 26 -48.72 -5.61 -26.71
CA LEU A 26 -47.70 -5.36 -25.72
C LEU A 26 -46.87 -4.16 -26.19
N GLN A 27 -47.09 -3.01 -25.57
CA GLN A 27 -46.16 -1.90 -25.63
C GLN A 27 -44.83 -2.38 -25.02
N ALA A 28 -43.82 -2.46 -25.87
CA ALA A 28 -42.44 -2.66 -25.41
C ALA A 28 -42.06 -1.43 -24.56
N GLN A 29 -42.01 -1.60 -23.24
CA GLN A 29 -41.25 -0.70 -22.37
C GLN A 29 -39.81 -0.76 -22.79
N GLN A 30 -39.34 0.31 -23.42
CA GLN A 30 -37.92 0.53 -23.65
C GLN A 30 -37.20 0.55 -22.30
N ALA A 31 -36.45 -0.48 -22.03
CA ALA A 31 -35.47 -0.49 -20.93
C ALA A 31 -34.51 0.68 -21.14
N LYS A 32 -34.46 1.61 -20.21
CA LYS A 32 -33.45 2.65 -20.15
C LYS A 32 -32.07 1.98 -20.12
N PRO A 33 -31.08 2.45 -20.89
CA PRO A 33 -29.77 1.82 -20.90
C PRO A 33 -29.06 2.03 -19.56
N ALA A 34 -28.65 0.93 -18.94
CA ALA A 34 -27.76 0.90 -17.78
C ALA A 34 -26.32 1.22 -18.23
N THR A 35 -26.06 2.45 -18.73
CA THR A 35 -24.84 2.72 -19.50
C THR A 35 -23.93 3.80 -18.89
N THR A 36 -24.29 4.42 -17.75
CA THR A 36 -23.48 5.52 -17.23
C THR A 36 -22.46 5.08 -16.15
N ALA A 37 -22.81 4.17 -15.26
CA ALA A 37 -21.90 3.78 -14.16
C ALA A 37 -20.72 2.93 -14.64
N SER A 38 -20.93 2.00 -15.58
CA SER A 38 -19.86 1.16 -16.11
C SER A 38 -18.86 1.92 -16.99
N ALA A 39 -19.32 2.89 -17.77
CA ALA A 39 -18.47 3.73 -18.61
C ALA A 39 -17.63 4.71 -17.77
N VAL A 40 -18.20 5.30 -16.71
CA VAL A 40 -17.47 6.18 -15.79
C VAL A 40 -16.40 5.41 -15.02
N ALA A 41 -16.70 4.20 -14.54
CA ALA A 41 -15.72 3.36 -13.86
C ALA A 41 -14.57 2.92 -14.79
N ALA A 42 -14.88 2.56 -16.05
CA ALA A 42 -13.86 2.19 -17.04
C ALA A 42 -12.97 3.37 -17.43
N THR A 43 -13.48 4.59 -17.49
CA THR A 43 -12.72 5.81 -17.79
C THR A 43 -11.80 6.17 -16.61
N ALA A 44 -12.28 6.12 -15.38
CA ALA A 44 -11.49 6.41 -14.17
C ALA A 44 -10.34 5.41 -14.02
N SER A 45 -10.58 4.12 -14.24
CA SER A 45 -9.54 3.06 -14.24
C SER A 45 -8.44 3.32 -15.27
N THR A 46 -8.81 3.77 -16.48
CA THR A 46 -7.84 4.11 -17.52
C THR A 46 -7.02 5.36 -17.17
N ASP A 47 -7.59 6.32 -16.46
CA ASP A 47 -6.90 7.53 -16.01
C ASP A 47 -5.90 7.24 -14.90
N PHE A 48 -6.24 6.36 -13.95
CA PHE A 48 -5.32 5.90 -12.91
C PHE A 48 -4.10 5.16 -13.48
N ALA A 49 -4.33 4.21 -14.41
CA ALA A 49 -3.25 3.49 -15.07
C ALA A 49 -2.32 4.45 -15.84
N ARG A 50 -2.89 5.36 -16.64
CA ARG A 50 -2.11 6.39 -17.37
C ARG A 50 -1.31 7.31 -16.44
N LEU A 51 -1.87 7.65 -15.28
CA LEU A 51 -1.17 8.46 -14.29
C LEU A 51 0.06 7.72 -13.76
N ILE A 52 -0.08 6.46 -13.36
CA ILE A 52 1.03 5.63 -12.88
C ILE A 52 2.11 5.52 -13.96
N GLU A 53 1.73 5.22 -15.22
CA GLU A 53 2.68 5.12 -16.33
C GLU A 53 3.42 6.44 -16.58
N ARG A 54 2.71 7.57 -16.56
CA ARG A 54 3.29 8.91 -16.74
C ARG A 54 4.30 9.29 -15.65
N LEU A 55 4.04 8.86 -14.40
CA LEU A 55 4.90 9.19 -13.26
C LEU A 55 6.09 8.24 -13.14
N SER A 56 5.97 7.01 -13.65
CA SER A 56 6.99 5.98 -13.51
C SER A 56 8.11 6.10 -14.52
N GLU A 57 9.23 5.48 -14.19
CA GLU A 57 10.37 5.26 -15.08
C GLU A 57 10.75 3.75 -15.06
N PRO A 58 11.67 3.31 -15.92
CA PRO A 58 12.11 1.92 -15.89
C PRO A 58 12.61 1.53 -14.50
N GLY A 59 12.08 0.42 -13.98
CA GLY A 59 12.45 -0.09 -12.67
C GLY A 59 13.84 -0.72 -12.65
N GLY A 60 14.31 -0.97 -11.42
CA GLY A 60 15.57 -1.64 -11.14
C GLY A 60 15.40 -2.83 -10.20
N TYR A 61 16.51 -3.35 -9.74
CA TYR A 61 16.57 -4.48 -8.81
C TYR A 61 17.02 -4.03 -7.43
N PHE A 62 16.39 -4.59 -6.41
CA PHE A 62 16.85 -4.56 -5.03
C PHE A 62 16.66 -5.96 -4.42
N ASP A 63 17.54 -6.37 -3.48
CA ASP A 63 17.68 -7.75 -3.01
C ASP A 63 16.68 -8.15 -1.90
N THR A 64 15.51 -7.52 -1.85
CA THR A 64 14.45 -7.82 -0.87
C THR A 64 13.10 -7.93 -1.54
N ASP A 65 12.18 -8.71 -1.00
CA ASP A 65 10.77 -8.68 -1.40
C ASP A 65 9.97 -7.61 -0.63
N ASN A 66 10.43 -7.23 0.57
CA ASN A 66 9.89 -6.11 1.33
C ASN A 66 8.36 -6.18 1.51
N LEU A 67 7.84 -7.38 1.81
CA LEU A 67 6.39 -7.58 2.01
C LEU A 67 5.87 -6.80 3.21
N ILE A 68 6.68 -6.72 4.27
CA ILE A 68 6.48 -5.86 5.43
C ILE A 68 7.77 -5.11 5.74
N SER A 69 7.70 -4.08 6.57
CA SER A 69 8.90 -3.33 7.00
C SER A 69 9.75 -4.14 7.98
N ASN A 70 11.06 -3.87 7.97
CA ASN A 70 12.00 -4.32 9.01
C ASN A 70 12.28 -3.23 10.07
N GLU A 71 11.54 -2.13 10.06
CA GLU A 71 11.76 -0.97 10.91
C GLU A 71 10.76 -0.94 12.07
N SER A 72 11.14 -1.53 13.20
CA SER A 72 10.28 -1.53 14.41
C SER A 72 10.00 -0.12 14.94
N SER A 73 10.93 0.83 14.78
CA SER A 73 10.83 2.19 15.31
C SER A 73 10.03 3.17 14.42
N PHE A 74 9.39 2.72 13.34
CA PHE A 74 8.79 3.59 12.32
C PHE A 74 7.76 4.61 12.87
N GLN A 75 7.16 4.33 14.04
CA GLN A 75 6.20 5.25 14.68
C GLN A 75 6.86 6.30 15.60
N HIS A 76 8.17 6.22 15.90
CA HIS A 76 8.82 7.12 16.85
C HIS A 76 8.76 8.60 16.47
N VAL A 77 8.63 8.92 15.17
CA VAL A 77 8.50 10.31 14.69
C VAL A 77 7.09 10.89 14.87
N MET A 78 6.08 10.10 15.20
CA MET A 78 4.68 10.54 15.18
C MET A 78 4.39 11.69 16.14
N GLY A 79 5.02 11.70 17.32
CA GLY A 79 4.94 12.79 18.29
C GLY A 79 5.47 14.10 17.72
N ALA A 80 6.64 14.07 17.11
CA ALA A 80 7.28 15.22 16.50
C ALA A 80 6.52 15.73 15.28
N LEU A 81 5.97 14.86 14.43
CA LEU A 81 5.11 15.25 13.31
C LEU A 81 3.87 16.02 13.78
N ARG A 82 3.19 15.52 14.81
CA ARG A 82 2.03 16.22 15.42
C ARG A 82 2.42 17.56 16.03
N LYS A 83 3.51 17.62 16.83
CA LYS A 83 4.02 18.83 17.46
C LYS A 83 4.35 19.92 16.43
N ARG A 84 4.85 19.53 15.27
CA ARG A 84 5.18 20.42 14.15
C ARG A 84 4.00 20.72 13.22
N ASN A 85 2.84 20.15 13.49
CA ASN A 85 1.65 20.28 12.63
C ASN A 85 1.93 19.87 11.17
N VAL A 86 2.67 18.77 10.97
CA VAL A 86 2.88 18.19 9.64
C VAL A 86 1.60 17.49 9.21
N THR A 87 0.82 18.15 8.36
CA THR A 87 -0.51 17.69 7.95
C THR A 87 -0.89 18.20 6.56
N GLY A 88 -1.80 17.49 5.87
CA GLY A 88 -2.28 17.85 4.53
C GLY A 88 -1.21 17.67 3.45
N GLY A 89 -1.34 18.41 2.36
CA GLY A 89 -0.38 18.39 1.24
C GLY A 89 -0.24 17.04 0.57
N ALA A 90 0.99 16.66 0.23
CA ALA A 90 1.33 15.38 -0.39
C ALA A 90 2.28 14.57 0.49
N TYR A 91 2.06 13.27 0.57
CA TYR A 91 3.00 12.29 1.12
C TYR A 91 3.77 11.62 -0.02
N VAL A 92 5.07 11.46 0.16
CA VAL A 92 5.93 10.62 -0.70
C VAL A 92 6.61 9.59 0.19
N GLY A 93 6.61 8.33 -0.18
CA GLY A 93 7.23 7.31 0.65
C GLY A 93 7.66 6.07 -0.13
N VAL A 94 8.63 5.36 0.42
CA VAL A 94 9.10 4.06 -0.11
C VAL A 94 8.53 2.91 0.73
N GLY A 95 8.58 1.70 0.20
CA GLY A 95 8.31 0.47 0.94
C GLY A 95 6.84 0.05 0.99
N PRO A 96 6.50 -0.85 1.96
CA PRO A 96 5.19 -1.49 2.03
C PRO A 96 4.14 -0.66 2.80
N ASP A 97 3.23 -1.33 3.48
CA ASP A 97 2.05 -0.79 4.18
C ASP A 97 2.33 0.15 5.36
N THR A 98 3.56 0.20 5.89
CA THR A 98 3.94 1.20 6.89
C THR A 98 3.71 2.64 6.41
N GLY A 99 3.79 2.89 5.10
CA GLY A 99 3.42 4.15 4.48
C GLY A 99 1.97 4.57 4.76
N PHE A 100 1.03 3.62 4.86
CA PHE A 100 -0.36 3.92 5.21
C PHE A 100 -0.50 4.50 6.62
N THR A 101 0.39 4.15 7.54
CA THR A 101 0.43 4.74 8.90
C THR A 101 0.79 6.23 8.83
N TYR A 102 1.82 6.60 8.05
CA TYR A 102 2.16 8.00 7.84
C TYR A 102 1.00 8.76 7.16
N ILE A 103 0.40 8.17 6.13
CA ILE A 103 -0.77 8.73 5.44
C ILE A 103 -1.93 8.94 6.43
N ALA A 104 -2.23 7.95 7.28
CA ALA A 104 -3.29 8.05 8.27
C ALA A 104 -3.06 9.18 9.29
N GLN A 105 -1.82 9.43 9.71
CA GLN A 105 -1.48 10.43 10.71
C GLN A 105 -1.30 11.85 10.12
N ILE A 106 -0.75 11.96 8.91
CA ILE A 106 -0.49 13.24 8.23
C ILE A 106 -1.74 13.76 7.52
N ARG A 107 -2.65 12.87 7.13
CA ARG A 107 -3.87 13.23 6.37
C ARG A 107 -3.55 14.00 5.07
N PRO A 108 -2.63 13.52 4.20
CA PRO A 108 -2.32 14.19 2.95
C PRO A 108 -3.48 14.09 1.96
N LYS A 109 -3.64 15.09 1.09
CA LYS A 109 -4.66 15.06 0.02
C LYS A 109 -4.34 14.05 -1.08
N LEU A 110 -3.06 13.71 -1.27
CA LEU A 110 -2.58 12.69 -2.20
C LEU A 110 -1.27 12.09 -1.67
N ALA A 111 -0.98 10.86 -2.09
CA ALA A 111 0.21 10.12 -1.65
C ALA A 111 0.85 9.37 -2.82
N PHE A 112 2.17 9.25 -2.78
CA PHE A 112 2.95 8.48 -3.75
C PHE A 112 3.76 7.42 -3.02
N MET A 113 3.60 6.16 -3.46
CA MET A 113 4.39 5.03 -2.99
C MET A 113 5.40 4.71 -4.08
N ILE A 114 6.63 5.25 -3.94
CA ILE A 114 7.70 5.11 -4.94
C ILE A 114 8.68 4.03 -4.53
N ASP A 115 9.03 3.14 -5.45
CA ASP A 115 10.06 2.13 -5.26
C ASP A 115 10.75 1.82 -6.60
N ILE A 116 12.04 1.53 -6.54
CA ILE A 116 12.80 1.11 -7.73
C ILE A 116 12.28 -0.22 -8.28
N ARG A 117 11.69 -1.08 -7.43
CA ARG A 117 11.16 -2.38 -7.82
C ARG A 117 9.71 -2.27 -8.28
N ARG A 118 9.43 -2.78 -9.45
CA ARG A 118 8.05 -2.91 -9.93
C ARG A 118 7.19 -3.85 -9.06
N ASP A 119 7.82 -4.79 -8.37
CA ASP A 119 7.15 -5.69 -7.42
C ASP A 119 6.44 -4.91 -6.29
N ASN A 120 6.98 -3.77 -5.85
CA ASN A 120 6.34 -2.91 -4.86
C ASN A 120 5.07 -2.23 -5.43
N LEU A 121 5.11 -1.75 -6.67
CA LEU A 121 3.91 -1.24 -7.34
C LEU A 121 2.81 -2.32 -7.36
N VAL A 122 3.15 -3.54 -7.75
CA VAL A 122 2.22 -4.69 -7.79
C VAL A 122 1.66 -4.99 -6.40
N GLN A 123 2.47 -4.89 -5.35
CA GLN A 123 2.04 -5.05 -3.96
C GLN A 123 1.04 -3.95 -3.55
N HIS A 124 1.26 -2.69 -3.95
CA HIS A 124 0.30 -1.62 -3.68
C HIS A 124 -1.02 -1.79 -4.46
N LEU A 125 -1.02 -2.38 -5.65
CA LEU A 125 -2.26 -2.76 -6.33
C LEU A 125 -3.00 -3.87 -5.57
N TRP A 126 -2.28 -4.81 -4.94
CA TRP A 126 -2.86 -5.82 -4.07
C TRP A 126 -3.52 -5.19 -2.84
N PHE A 127 -2.85 -4.26 -2.15
CA PHE A 127 -3.42 -3.51 -1.04
C PHE A 127 -4.66 -2.71 -1.47
N LYS A 128 -4.59 -2.01 -2.61
CA LYS A 128 -5.72 -1.26 -3.17
C LYS A 128 -6.95 -2.14 -3.40
N ALA A 129 -6.76 -3.35 -3.94
CA ALA A 129 -7.84 -4.31 -4.12
C ALA A 129 -8.46 -4.73 -2.77
N LEU A 130 -7.65 -4.99 -1.74
CA LEU A 130 -8.12 -5.32 -0.40
C LEU A 130 -8.89 -4.17 0.25
N PHE A 131 -8.42 -2.92 0.14
CA PHE A 131 -9.17 -1.75 0.62
C PHE A 131 -10.54 -1.63 -0.09
N ALA A 132 -10.58 -1.81 -1.40
CA ALA A 132 -11.82 -1.74 -2.18
C ALA A 132 -12.84 -2.83 -1.80
N MET A 133 -12.37 -3.99 -1.34
CA MET A 133 -13.20 -5.12 -0.93
C MET A 133 -13.68 -5.05 0.52
N SER A 134 -13.04 -4.22 1.36
CA SER A 134 -13.23 -4.24 2.81
C SER A 134 -14.15 -3.12 3.27
N ARG A 135 -15.13 -3.44 4.10
CA ARG A 135 -16.01 -2.45 4.75
C ARG A 135 -15.34 -1.76 5.93
N ASN A 136 -14.50 -2.51 6.67
CA ASN A 136 -13.76 -2.03 7.82
C ASN A 136 -12.41 -2.77 7.96
N ARG A 137 -11.62 -2.35 8.96
CA ARG A 137 -10.27 -2.88 9.21
C ARG A 137 -10.25 -4.35 9.62
N LEU A 138 -11.28 -4.89 10.29
CA LEU A 138 -11.34 -6.31 10.60
C LEU A 138 -11.56 -7.15 9.34
N GLU A 139 -12.50 -6.76 8.48
CA GLU A 139 -12.74 -7.43 7.21
C GLU A 139 -11.48 -7.41 6.32
N TYR A 140 -10.77 -6.28 6.29
CA TYR A 140 -9.48 -6.14 5.62
C TYR A 140 -8.46 -7.19 6.11
N LEU A 141 -8.28 -7.30 7.43
CA LEU A 141 -7.37 -8.29 8.01
C LEU A 141 -7.85 -9.74 7.78
N CYS A 142 -9.17 -9.98 7.86
CA CYS A 142 -9.73 -11.31 7.56
C CYS A 142 -9.44 -11.74 6.12
N GLN A 143 -9.53 -10.81 5.16
CA GLN A 143 -9.25 -11.08 3.76
C GLN A 143 -7.76 -11.36 3.52
N ILE A 144 -6.87 -10.60 4.15
CA ILE A 144 -5.42 -10.83 4.10
C ILE A 144 -5.07 -12.26 4.55
N PHE A 145 -5.67 -12.71 5.66
CA PHE A 145 -5.29 -13.96 6.32
C PHE A 145 -6.21 -15.15 6.00
N GLY A 146 -7.16 -15.02 5.07
CA GLY A 146 -8.10 -16.08 4.71
C GLY A 146 -8.98 -16.51 5.87
N LYS A 147 -9.43 -15.57 6.72
CA LYS A 147 -10.25 -15.86 7.91
C LYS A 147 -11.71 -15.46 7.70
N PRO A 148 -12.68 -16.16 8.30
CA PRO A 148 -14.08 -15.77 8.21
C PRO A 148 -14.30 -14.38 8.80
N VAL A 149 -15.15 -13.60 8.16
CA VAL A 149 -15.62 -12.30 8.66
C VAL A 149 -16.82 -12.56 9.58
N PRO A 150 -16.87 -11.95 10.78
CA PRO A 150 -18.02 -12.14 11.67
C PRO A 150 -19.29 -11.54 11.05
N ALA A 151 -20.44 -12.14 11.36
CA ALA A 151 -21.73 -11.70 10.82
C ALA A 151 -22.04 -10.22 11.10
N ASP A 152 -21.80 -9.78 12.34
CA ASP A 152 -21.89 -8.37 12.72
C ASP A 152 -20.50 -7.70 12.68
N VAL A 153 -19.99 -7.52 11.47
CA VAL A 153 -18.67 -6.90 11.24
C VAL A 153 -18.64 -5.44 11.71
N LYS A 154 -19.77 -4.73 11.70
CA LYS A 154 -19.86 -3.33 12.11
C LYS A 154 -19.61 -3.14 13.61
N ALA A 155 -19.97 -4.10 14.45
CA ALA A 155 -19.65 -4.05 15.88
C ALA A 155 -18.14 -4.02 16.17
N TRP A 156 -17.31 -4.31 15.17
CA TRP A 156 -15.84 -4.31 15.29
C TRP A 156 -15.21 -2.94 15.01
N ASP A 157 -15.96 -1.97 14.53
CA ASP A 157 -15.45 -0.61 14.25
C ASP A 157 -14.90 0.09 15.49
N THR A 158 -15.45 -0.22 16.67
CA THR A 158 -15.05 0.36 17.97
C THR A 158 -14.02 -0.48 18.74
N LYS A 159 -13.67 -1.67 18.27
CA LYS A 159 -12.74 -2.56 18.95
C LYS A 159 -11.31 -2.05 18.84
N THR A 160 -10.48 -2.37 19.85
CA THR A 160 -9.04 -2.05 19.81
C THR A 160 -8.30 -2.95 18.82
N ILE A 161 -7.13 -2.51 18.35
CA ILE A 161 -6.28 -3.36 17.49
C ILE A 161 -5.96 -4.69 18.18
N ALA A 162 -5.69 -4.70 19.48
CA ALA A 162 -5.44 -5.93 20.23
C ALA A 162 -6.61 -6.92 20.17
N GLN A 163 -7.87 -6.42 20.26
CA GLN A 163 -9.06 -7.26 20.12
C GLN A 163 -9.23 -7.81 18.70
N LEU A 164 -8.85 -7.04 17.67
CA LEU A 164 -8.84 -7.53 16.30
C LEU A 164 -7.83 -8.68 16.14
N LEU A 165 -6.62 -8.49 16.67
CA LEU A 165 -5.58 -9.52 16.59
C LEU A 165 -5.96 -10.76 17.39
N GLU A 166 -6.59 -10.60 18.56
CA GLU A 166 -7.15 -11.71 19.35
C GLU A 166 -8.20 -12.50 18.57
N TYR A 167 -9.09 -11.82 17.82
CA TYR A 167 -10.04 -12.49 16.94
C TYR A 167 -9.32 -13.29 15.85
N LEU A 168 -8.31 -12.70 15.23
CA LEU A 168 -7.51 -13.40 14.21
C LEU A 168 -6.80 -14.63 14.78
N ASP A 169 -6.24 -14.54 15.98
CA ASP A 169 -5.55 -15.67 16.63
C ASP A 169 -6.51 -16.83 16.91
N LYS A 170 -7.71 -16.53 17.43
CA LYS A 170 -8.72 -17.55 17.79
C LYS A 170 -9.48 -18.12 16.59
N THR A 171 -9.43 -17.45 15.44
CA THR A 171 -10.20 -17.82 14.26
C THR A 171 -9.33 -18.63 13.28
N PRO A 172 -9.67 -19.90 12.97
CA PRO A 172 -8.92 -20.68 11.99
C PRO A 172 -8.98 -20.05 10.60
N LYS A 173 -7.84 -20.04 9.91
CA LYS A 173 -7.78 -19.70 8.49
C LYS A 173 -8.39 -20.82 7.64
N LYS A 174 -8.98 -20.44 6.49
CA LYS A 174 -9.65 -21.39 5.57
C LYS A 174 -9.11 -21.16 4.16
N ILE A 175 -8.66 -22.25 3.53
CA ILE A 175 -8.11 -22.20 2.18
C ILE A 175 -9.16 -21.74 1.16
N GLU A 176 -10.43 -22.09 1.36
CA GLU A 176 -11.52 -21.69 0.46
C GLU A 176 -11.72 -20.18 0.47
N LEU A 177 -11.62 -19.53 1.65
CA LEU A 177 -11.72 -18.07 1.77
C LEU A 177 -10.51 -17.39 1.14
N TYR A 178 -9.31 -17.94 1.34
CA TYR A 178 -8.10 -17.44 0.69
C TYR A 178 -8.24 -17.48 -0.84
N GLU A 179 -8.64 -18.62 -1.41
CA GLU A 179 -8.76 -18.77 -2.87
C GLU A 179 -9.87 -17.86 -3.43
N GLN A 180 -11.00 -17.73 -2.72
CA GLN A 180 -12.08 -16.82 -3.11
C GLN A 180 -11.59 -15.37 -3.11
N THR A 181 -10.95 -14.93 -2.02
CA THR A 181 -10.40 -13.58 -1.90
C THR A 181 -9.34 -13.33 -2.96
N HIS A 182 -8.44 -14.29 -3.18
CA HIS A 182 -7.41 -14.16 -4.20
C HIS A 182 -7.98 -13.98 -5.61
N LYS A 183 -9.00 -14.73 -5.97
CA LYS A 183 -9.71 -14.59 -7.25
C LYS A 183 -10.33 -13.20 -7.43
N GLU A 184 -10.95 -12.68 -6.38
CA GLU A 184 -11.53 -11.33 -6.40
C GLU A 184 -10.44 -10.26 -6.50
N ILE A 185 -9.32 -10.39 -5.77
CA ILE A 185 -8.16 -9.51 -5.89
C ILE A 185 -7.66 -9.47 -7.34
N GLN A 186 -7.46 -10.62 -7.97
CA GLN A 186 -7.00 -10.66 -9.37
C GLN A 186 -7.97 -9.95 -10.32
N THR A 187 -9.28 -10.11 -10.10
CA THR A 187 -10.30 -9.44 -10.89
C THR A 187 -10.19 -7.91 -10.76
N ARG A 188 -10.08 -7.42 -9.53
CA ARG A 188 -9.97 -5.98 -9.25
C ARG A 188 -8.66 -5.38 -9.75
N VAL A 189 -7.54 -6.08 -9.54
CA VAL A 189 -6.24 -5.61 -10.00
C VAL A 189 -6.22 -5.47 -11.53
N LYS A 190 -6.81 -6.41 -12.27
CA LYS A 190 -6.96 -6.29 -13.72
C LYS A 190 -7.87 -5.11 -14.11
N ALA A 191 -8.90 -4.85 -13.32
CA ALA A 191 -9.82 -3.73 -13.57
C ALA A 191 -9.19 -2.36 -13.31
N PHE A 192 -8.05 -2.25 -12.62
CA PHE A 192 -7.30 -0.98 -12.48
C PHE A 192 -6.64 -0.53 -13.80
N GLY A 193 -6.65 -1.35 -14.83
CA GLY A 193 -6.28 -0.98 -16.20
C GLY A 193 -4.78 -0.94 -16.49
N LEU A 194 -3.90 -1.26 -15.52
CA LEU A 194 -2.48 -1.36 -15.81
C LEU A 194 -2.17 -2.64 -16.60
N PRO A 195 -1.26 -2.57 -17.60
CA PRO A 195 -0.81 -3.76 -18.30
C PRO A 195 0.09 -4.60 -17.38
N LEU A 196 -0.45 -5.68 -16.85
CA LEU A 196 0.28 -6.62 -15.98
C LEU A 196 0.71 -7.84 -16.76
N LYS A 197 1.96 -8.26 -16.57
CA LYS A 197 2.52 -9.50 -17.12
C LYS A 197 2.07 -10.71 -16.28
N ALA A 198 2.15 -11.90 -16.86
CA ALA A 198 1.78 -13.15 -16.16
C ALA A 198 2.55 -13.32 -14.84
N ASN A 199 3.85 -13.09 -14.84
CA ASN A 199 4.69 -13.17 -13.63
C ASN A 199 4.34 -12.13 -12.56
N GLU A 200 3.72 -11.01 -12.90
CA GLU A 200 3.25 -10.01 -11.94
C GLU A 200 1.94 -10.46 -11.27
N LEU A 201 1.09 -11.15 -12.00
CA LEU A 201 -0.09 -11.82 -11.42
C LEU A 201 0.31 -12.98 -10.50
N ASP A 202 1.34 -13.75 -10.87
CA ASP A 202 1.92 -14.78 -10.01
C ASP A 202 2.55 -14.16 -8.75
N HIS A 203 3.17 -12.98 -8.88
CA HIS A 203 3.70 -12.23 -7.74
C HIS A 203 2.60 -11.81 -6.75
N ILE A 204 1.44 -11.35 -7.24
CA ILE A 204 0.26 -11.07 -6.39
C ILE A 204 -0.18 -12.32 -5.63
N ARG A 205 -0.19 -13.49 -6.28
CA ARG A 205 -0.50 -14.76 -5.60
C ARG A 205 0.52 -15.06 -4.52
N ARG A 206 1.80 -14.89 -4.80
CA ARG A 206 2.88 -15.10 -3.83
C ARG A 206 2.75 -14.17 -2.62
N ILE A 207 2.52 -12.87 -2.83
CA ILE A 207 2.28 -11.91 -1.73
C ILE A 207 1.16 -12.41 -0.82
N HIS A 208 -0.01 -12.68 -1.39
CA HIS A 208 -1.18 -13.10 -0.62
C HIS A 208 -0.94 -14.44 0.10
N GLN A 209 -0.24 -15.38 -0.55
CA GLN A 209 0.12 -16.68 0.03
C GLN A 209 1.06 -16.54 1.23
N GLU A 210 2.04 -15.63 1.19
CA GLU A 210 2.96 -15.39 2.31
C GLU A 210 2.19 -14.85 3.53
N PHE A 211 1.30 -13.87 3.34
CA PHE A 211 0.44 -13.40 4.41
C PHE A 211 -0.50 -14.48 4.93
N PHE A 212 -1.12 -15.27 4.06
CA PHE A 212 -1.97 -16.39 4.45
C PHE A 212 -1.19 -17.45 5.24
N THR A 213 0.02 -17.80 4.79
CA THR A 213 0.82 -18.88 5.39
C THR A 213 1.40 -18.45 6.74
N SER A 214 2.07 -17.31 6.78
CA SER A 214 2.79 -16.82 7.97
C SER A 214 1.87 -16.08 8.95
N GLY A 215 0.76 -15.51 8.47
CA GLY A 215 -0.17 -14.76 9.33
C GLY A 215 0.51 -13.56 9.98
N LEU A 216 0.22 -13.35 11.25
CA LEU A 216 0.79 -12.26 12.04
C LEU A 216 2.28 -12.44 12.37
N GLU A 217 2.82 -13.64 12.14
CA GLU A 217 4.25 -13.96 12.34
C GLU A 217 5.11 -13.71 11.10
N LEU A 218 4.51 -13.17 10.02
CA LEU A 218 5.26 -12.79 8.82
C LEU A 218 6.40 -11.84 9.18
N ARG A 219 7.61 -12.13 8.69
CA ARG A 219 8.82 -11.32 8.92
C ARG A 219 9.42 -10.84 7.61
N PHE A 220 10.11 -9.71 7.68
CA PHE A 220 10.91 -9.22 6.57
C PHE A 220 11.97 -10.24 6.15
N THR A 221 12.14 -10.41 4.85
CA THR A 221 13.17 -11.27 4.26
C THR A 221 13.94 -10.54 3.16
N SER A 222 15.19 -10.97 2.94
CA SER A 222 16.01 -10.53 1.81
C SER A 222 16.39 -11.74 0.97
N LYS A 223 16.44 -11.59 -0.34
CA LYS A 223 16.80 -12.67 -1.26
C LYS A 223 18.20 -13.22 -0.93
N GLY A 224 18.31 -14.53 -0.78
CA GLY A 224 19.57 -15.19 -0.41
C GLY A 224 20.05 -15.00 1.04
N ARG A 225 19.26 -14.34 1.88
CA ARG A 225 19.55 -14.17 3.32
C ARG A 225 18.32 -14.59 4.12
N GLY A 226 18.53 -15.39 5.16
CA GLY A 226 17.46 -15.77 6.08
C GLY A 226 16.90 -14.56 6.85
N SER A 227 15.66 -14.70 7.33
CA SER A 227 15.08 -13.74 8.27
C SER A 227 15.94 -13.66 9.53
N ARG A 228 16.11 -12.46 10.08
CA ARG A 228 16.86 -12.22 11.30
C ARG A 228 15.90 -12.13 12.49
N SER A 229 16.24 -12.75 13.60
CA SER A 229 15.39 -12.83 14.80
C SER A 229 15.05 -11.46 15.40
N TYR A 230 15.85 -10.43 15.14
CA TYR A 230 15.63 -9.07 15.62
C TYR A 230 14.77 -8.21 14.70
N TYR A 231 14.38 -8.72 13.53
CA TYR A 231 13.36 -8.04 12.71
C TYR A 231 11.98 -8.23 13.32
N PRO A 232 11.14 -7.18 13.29
CA PRO A 232 9.77 -7.29 13.77
C PRO A 232 9.00 -8.30 12.91
N ASP A 233 8.02 -8.97 13.50
CA ASP A 233 6.96 -9.61 12.72
C ASP A 233 5.82 -8.62 12.45
N TYR A 234 4.81 -9.06 11.69
CA TYR A 234 3.71 -8.19 11.34
C TYR A 234 2.89 -7.75 12.55
N ARG A 235 2.75 -8.62 13.56
CA ARG A 235 2.11 -8.30 14.84
C ARG A 235 2.84 -7.17 15.56
N ASP A 236 4.17 -7.24 15.63
CA ASP A 236 5.00 -6.22 16.25
C ASP A 236 4.76 -4.85 15.61
N LEU A 237 4.72 -4.81 14.25
CA LEU A 237 4.47 -3.57 13.51
C LEU A 237 3.05 -3.01 13.74
N LEU A 238 2.04 -3.88 13.87
CA LEU A 238 0.67 -3.47 14.12
C LEU A 238 0.46 -2.92 15.55
N LEU A 239 1.21 -3.43 16.52
CA LEU A 239 1.09 -3.05 17.94
C LEU A 239 2.08 -1.97 18.36
N GLU A 240 3.01 -1.59 17.49
CA GLU A 240 4.06 -0.60 17.79
C GLU A 240 3.46 0.73 18.28
N LYS A 241 4.28 1.47 19.04
CA LYS A 241 3.91 2.74 19.67
C LYS A 241 4.90 3.83 19.31
N ASP A 242 4.45 5.06 19.37
CA ASP A 242 5.32 6.22 19.33
C ASP A 242 6.05 6.43 20.68
N LEU A 243 6.96 7.40 20.74
CA LEU A 243 7.75 7.72 21.94
C LEU A 243 6.90 8.20 23.12
N THR A 244 5.62 8.51 22.91
CA THR A 244 4.66 8.86 23.98
C THR A 244 3.83 7.66 24.47
N GLY A 245 4.06 6.48 23.90
CA GLY A 245 3.32 5.26 24.20
C GLY A 245 1.99 5.12 23.44
N LYS A 246 1.71 6.00 22.47
CA LYS A 246 0.49 5.96 21.64
C LYS A 246 0.68 5.05 20.42
N GLN A 247 -0.26 4.15 20.19
CA GLN A 247 -0.35 3.40 18.94
C GLN A 247 -0.87 4.30 17.82
N CYS A 248 -0.19 4.32 16.68
CA CYS A 248 -0.50 5.21 15.56
C CYS A 248 -0.68 4.46 14.22
N ASN A 249 -0.61 3.12 14.21
CA ASN A 249 -0.80 2.33 12.99
C ASN A 249 -2.18 2.62 12.37
N TYR A 250 -2.27 2.63 11.04
CA TYR A 250 -3.53 2.91 10.31
C TYR A 250 -4.68 1.94 10.63
N LEU A 251 -4.39 0.79 11.24
CA LEU A 251 -5.36 -0.21 11.69
C LEU A 251 -5.75 -0.06 13.18
N VAL A 252 -5.21 0.92 13.90
CA VAL A 252 -5.50 1.10 15.33
C VAL A 252 -6.94 1.52 15.58
N ASN A 253 -7.50 2.35 14.72
CA ASN A 253 -8.90 2.78 14.79
C ASN A 253 -9.54 2.85 13.40
N GLU A 254 -10.86 2.79 13.39
CA GLU A 254 -11.63 2.76 12.15
C GLU A 254 -11.50 4.06 11.33
N ALA A 255 -11.40 5.21 11.99
CA ALA A 255 -11.30 6.50 11.29
C ALA A 255 -10.00 6.64 10.49
N ASP A 256 -8.90 6.10 11.00
CA ASP A 256 -7.61 6.08 10.29
C ASP A 256 -7.64 5.13 9.10
N PHE A 257 -8.20 3.92 9.28
CA PHE A 257 -8.41 2.97 8.20
C PHE A 257 -9.29 3.55 7.09
N GLN A 258 -10.46 4.10 7.45
CA GLN A 258 -11.40 4.69 6.49
C GLN A 258 -10.81 5.88 5.74
N TYR A 259 -9.93 6.64 6.38
CA TYR A 259 -9.21 7.71 5.70
C TYR A 259 -8.31 7.17 4.58
N VAL A 260 -7.45 6.20 4.89
CA VAL A 260 -6.59 5.55 3.89
C VAL A 260 -7.44 4.94 2.79
N LYS A 261 -8.48 4.18 3.16
CA LYS A 261 -9.43 3.60 2.20
C LYS A 261 -10.05 4.66 1.30
N SER A 262 -10.43 5.81 1.84
CA SER A 262 -11.04 6.90 1.06
C SER A 262 -10.10 7.49 0.01
N LEU A 263 -8.80 7.48 0.26
CA LEU A 263 -7.79 7.89 -0.72
C LEU A 263 -7.57 6.78 -1.77
N GLU A 264 -7.56 5.51 -1.36
CA GLU A 264 -7.49 4.37 -2.28
C GLU A 264 -8.70 4.33 -3.22
N ASP A 265 -9.91 4.52 -2.70
CA ASP A 265 -11.15 4.52 -3.49
C ASP A 265 -11.20 5.69 -4.51
N LYS A 266 -10.42 6.75 -4.28
CA LYS A 266 -10.34 7.95 -5.15
C LYS A 266 -9.09 7.98 -6.03
N ASP A 267 -8.30 6.90 -6.07
CA ASP A 267 -7.04 6.84 -6.83
C ASP A 267 -6.01 7.91 -6.39
N LEU A 268 -6.02 8.30 -5.11
CA LEU A 268 -5.15 9.32 -4.54
C LEU A 268 -3.93 8.75 -3.80
N ILE A 269 -3.82 7.42 -3.67
CA ILE A 269 -2.58 6.72 -3.32
C ILE A 269 -2.05 6.10 -4.61
N ILE A 270 -0.95 6.65 -5.11
CA ILE A 270 -0.45 6.39 -6.45
C ILE A 270 0.87 5.62 -6.34
N PRO A 271 0.92 4.33 -6.66
CA PRO A 271 2.16 3.59 -6.72
C PRO A 271 2.96 3.99 -7.95
N VAL A 272 4.28 4.20 -7.78
CA VAL A 272 5.18 4.66 -8.84
C VAL A 272 6.43 3.80 -8.87
N VAL A 273 6.83 3.33 -10.04
CA VAL A 273 8.13 2.70 -10.23
C VAL A 273 9.17 3.78 -10.50
N GLY A 274 10.21 3.85 -9.68
CA GLY A 274 11.28 4.83 -9.88
C GLY A 274 12.39 4.71 -8.86
N ASP A 275 13.59 5.04 -9.30
CA ASP A 275 14.75 5.26 -8.44
C ASP A 275 14.66 6.68 -7.86
N LEU A 276 14.92 6.85 -6.55
CA LEU A 276 14.97 8.18 -5.96
C LEU A 276 16.08 9.05 -6.57
N ALA A 277 17.15 8.42 -7.04
CA ALA A 277 18.22 9.05 -7.82
C ALA A 277 17.99 8.95 -9.35
N GLY A 278 16.80 8.51 -9.78
CA GLY A 278 16.44 8.36 -11.18
C GLY A 278 16.26 9.69 -11.93
N LYS A 279 16.07 9.59 -13.22
CA LYS A 279 16.04 10.76 -14.10
C LYS A 279 14.68 11.48 -14.10
N SER A 280 13.58 10.78 -13.81
CA SER A 280 12.24 11.34 -14.07
C SER A 280 11.18 11.04 -13.02
N ALA A 281 11.17 9.89 -12.35
CA ALA A 281 10.04 9.53 -11.49
C ALA A 281 9.81 10.54 -10.36
N LEU A 282 10.82 10.86 -9.57
CA LEU A 282 10.68 11.82 -8.47
C LEU A 282 10.40 13.25 -8.99
N ALA A 283 10.99 13.63 -10.10
CA ALA A 283 10.73 14.91 -10.76
C ALA A 283 9.27 14.99 -11.28
N ASN A 284 8.76 13.93 -11.89
CA ASN A 284 7.37 13.83 -12.35
C ASN A 284 6.38 13.92 -11.18
N ILE A 285 6.68 13.25 -10.05
CA ILE A 285 5.91 13.35 -8.81
C ILE A 285 5.87 14.81 -8.33
N GLY A 286 7.03 15.47 -8.24
CA GLY A 286 7.13 16.87 -7.81
C GLY A 286 6.31 17.81 -8.70
N LYS A 287 6.41 17.64 -10.02
CA LYS A 287 5.62 18.39 -11.00
C LYS A 287 4.12 18.17 -10.81
N TYR A 288 3.69 16.91 -10.65
CA TYR A 288 2.29 16.57 -10.45
C TYR A 288 1.74 17.16 -9.14
N ILE A 289 2.52 17.14 -8.04
CA ILE A 289 2.15 17.78 -6.77
C ILE A 289 1.94 19.29 -6.99
N ALA A 290 2.85 19.94 -7.71
CA ALA A 290 2.75 21.37 -8.02
C ALA A 290 1.53 21.68 -8.93
N GLU A 291 1.23 20.85 -9.94
CA GLU A 291 0.03 20.96 -10.79
C GLU A 291 -1.26 20.88 -9.97
N LYS A 292 -1.25 20.15 -8.85
CA LYS A 292 -2.40 20.06 -7.91
C LYS A 292 -2.45 21.22 -6.91
N GLY A 293 -1.50 22.17 -6.97
CA GLY A 293 -1.41 23.28 -6.01
C GLY A 293 -0.97 22.86 -4.61
N GLU A 294 -0.37 21.66 -4.48
CA GLU A 294 0.02 21.09 -3.21
C GLU A 294 1.55 21.16 -2.99
N LYS A 295 1.97 20.83 -1.76
CA LYS A 295 3.38 20.74 -1.35
C LYS A 295 3.61 19.41 -0.66
N VAL A 296 4.83 18.90 -0.72
CA VAL A 296 5.24 17.72 0.04
C VAL A 296 5.18 18.06 1.53
N SER A 297 4.40 17.32 2.30
CA SER A 297 4.35 17.44 3.76
C SER A 297 5.37 16.52 4.41
N ALA A 298 5.49 15.28 3.94
CA ALA A 298 6.50 14.34 4.41
C ALA A 298 7.03 13.48 3.26
N PHE A 299 8.32 13.23 3.31
CA PHE A 299 9.00 12.29 2.43
C PHE A 299 9.69 11.20 3.27
N TYR A 300 9.14 9.99 3.26
CA TYR A 300 9.72 8.85 3.92
C TYR A 300 10.67 8.11 2.97
N THR A 301 11.94 8.14 3.29
CA THR A 301 13.01 7.53 2.48
C THR A 301 13.50 6.19 3.03
N SER A 302 12.99 5.75 4.22
CA SER A 302 13.56 4.60 4.90
C SER A 302 15.08 4.76 5.08
N ASN A 303 15.88 3.79 4.66
CA ASN A 303 17.35 3.86 4.64
C ASN A 303 17.94 3.90 3.21
N VAL A 304 17.17 4.35 2.22
CA VAL A 304 17.62 4.35 0.81
C VAL A 304 18.88 5.21 0.63
N GLU A 305 18.97 6.35 1.32
CA GLU A 305 20.12 7.25 1.23
C GLU A 305 21.44 6.60 1.62
N PHE A 306 21.43 5.60 2.51
CA PHE A 306 22.60 4.79 2.84
C PHE A 306 23.17 4.06 1.61
N TYR A 307 22.30 3.53 0.75
CA TYR A 307 22.69 2.86 -0.48
C TYR A 307 23.16 3.86 -1.54
N LEU A 308 22.48 5.01 -1.64
CA LEU A 308 22.82 6.06 -2.61
C LEU A 308 24.20 6.67 -2.31
N MET A 309 24.59 6.82 -1.05
CA MET A 309 25.92 7.34 -0.65
C MET A 309 27.03 6.31 -0.72
N ARG A 310 26.70 5.01 -0.78
CA ARG A 310 27.70 3.91 -0.93
C ARG A 310 27.87 3.45 -2.37
N GLY A 311 26.96 3.84 -3.27
CA GLY A 311 27.04 3.51 -4.68
C GLY A 311 28.24 4.15 -5.37
N TYR A 312 28.66 3.58 -6.50
CA TYR A 312 29.65 4.22 -7.36
C TYR A 312 29.02 5.40 -8.11
N GLY A 313 29.57 6.58 -7.95
CA GLY A 313 29.17 7.77 -8.68
C GLY A 313 28.27 8.74 -7.93
N SER A 314 27.52 9.55 -8.67
CA SER A 314 26.75 10.71 -8.21
C SER A 314 25.32 10.38 -7.77
N SER A 315 25.01 9.15 -7.32
CA SER A 315 23.61 8.75 -7.03
C SER A 315 22.99 9.60 -5.92
N PHE A 316 23.76 9.91 -4.86
CA PHE A 316 23.26 10.79 -3.80
C PHE A 316 23.06 12.22 -4.29
N ASP A 317 23.97 12.76 -5.09
CA ASP A 317 23.89 14.10 -5.65
C ASP A 317 22.65 14.22 -6.56
N GLN A 318 22.40 13.20 -7.38
CA GLN A 318 21.20 13.17 -8.24
C GLN A 318 19.91 13.10 -7.42
N PHE A 319 19.88 12.30 -6.34
CA PHE A 319 18.77 12.27 -5.42
C PHE A 319 18.53 13.63 -4.76
N ALA A 320 19.58 14.24 -4.24
CA ALA A 320 19.49 15.54 -3.58
C ALA A 320 19.05 16.65 -4.57
N ASP A 321 19.50 16.58 -5.81
CA ASP A 321 19.05 17.48 -6.87
C ASP A 321 17.57 17.26 -7.20
N ASN A 322 17.09 16.03 -7.29
CA ASN A 322 15.67 15.72 -7.45
C ASN A 322 14.83 16.31 -6.29
N VAL A 323 15.30 16.15 -5.05
CA VAL A 323 14.62 16.70 -3.86
C VAL A 323 14.57 18.22 -3.87
N ARG A 324 15.62 18.88 -4.34
CA ARG A 324 15.68 20.34 -4.45
C ARG A 324 14.52 20.92 -5.26
N HIS A 325 14.01 20.20 -6.24
CA HIS A 325 12.91 20.60 -7.11
C HIS A 325 11.51 20.22 -6.60
N LEU A 326 11.40 19.51 -5.48
CA LEU A 326 10.10 19.21 -4.89
C LEU A 326 9.42 20.46 -4.33
N PRO A 327 8.11 20.68 -4.59
CA PRO A 327 7.36 21.77 -3.98
C PRO A 327 7.24 21.50 -2.47
N ARG A 328 7.69 22.46 -1.64
CA ARG A 328 7.77 22.32 -0.18
C ARG A 328 7.51 23.61 0.56
N ASN A 329 7.37 23.52 1.88
CA ASN A 329 7.29 24.65 2.82
C ASN A 329 8.12 24.34 4.07
N GLU A 330 8.13 25.25 5.04
CA GLU A 330 8.90 25.15 6.28
C GLU A 330 8.53 23.94 7.16
N ASN A 331 7.33 23.37 6.98
CA ASN A 331 6.87 22.18 7.69
C ASN A 331 7.14 20.88 6.95
N SER A 332 7.62 20.96 5.71
CA SER A 332 7.97 19.77 4.90
C SER A 332 9.14 19.03 5.51
N VAL A 333 9.01 17.71 5.72
CA VAL A 333 10.01 16.91 6.43
C VAL A 333 10.43 15.66 5.65
N PHE A 334 11.70 15.26 5.87
CA PHE A 334 12.16 13.91 5.67
C PHE A 334 11.91 13.05 6.90
N ILE A 335 11.54 11.81 6.67
CA ILE A 335 11.52 10.72 7.66
C ILE A 335 12.51 9.66 7.17
N ARG A 336 13.55 9.39 7.96
CA ARG A 336 14.61 8.43 7.64
C ARG A 336 14.71 7.35 8.67
N SER A 337 15.29 6.22 8.28
CA SER A 337 15.60 5.13 9.20
C SER A 337 17.11 4.87 9.20
N TYR A 338 17.71 4.97 10.37
CA TYR A 338 19.06 4.54 10.62
C TYR A 338 19.05 3.17 11.31
N PHE A 339 19.80 2.20 10.77
CA PHE A 339 19.91 0.89 11.38
C PHE A 339 21.13 0.88 12.32
N ASN A 340 20.86 0.75 13.62
CA ASN A 340 21.84 0.83 14.69
C ASN A 340 22.97 -0.19 14.47
N GLY A 341 24.19 0.24 14.71
CA GLY A 341 25.38 -0.60 14.52
C GLY A 341 25.82 -0.84 13.08
N SER A 342 25.07 -0.37 12.06
CA SER A 342 25.44 -0.57 10.64
C SER A 342 26.74 0.12 10.25
N MET A 343 27.17 1.12 11.02
CA MET A 343 28.39 1.92 10.83
C MET A 343 29.27 2.00 12.09
N GLY A 344 28.97 1.20 13.14
CA GLY A 344 29.64 1.33 14.44
C GLY A 344 29.35 2.67 15.14
N TYR A 345 28.24 3.33 14.77
CA TYR A 345 27.82 4.60 15.34
C TYR A 345 26.54 4.42 16.14
N ASP A 346 26.58 4.83 17.41
CA ASP A 346 25.42 4.87 18.29
C ASP A 346 24.76 6.25 18.18
N HIS A 347 23.62 6.29 17.49
CA HIS A 347 22.93 7.54 17.27
C HIS A 347 22.27 8.05 18.56
N PRO A 348 22.39 9.37 18.92
CA PRO A 348 21.84 9.91 20.18
C PRO A 348 20.33 9.73 20.36
N GLN A 349 19.57 9.63 19.27
CA GLN A 349 18.11 9.39 19.30
C GLN A 349 17.75 7.91 19.34
N THR A 350 18.71 6.99 19.46
CA THR A 350 18.46 5.56 19.59
C THR A 350 17.65 5.28 20.86
N VAL A 351 16.66 4.41 20.73
CA VAL A 351 15.87 3.90 21.82
C VAL A 351 16.31 2.47 22.15
N ASN A 352 16.61 2.19 23.40
CA ASN A 352 17.05 0.87 23.81
C ASN A 352 16.03 -0.20 23.45
N GLY A 353 16.51 -1.32 22.92
CA GLY A 353 15.68 -2.43 22.45
C GLY A 353 15.23 -2.33 20.99
N TYR A 354 15.48 -1.21 20.32
CA TYR A 354 15.16 -1.05 18.90
C TYR A 354 16.38 -1.19 18.02
N TYR A 355 16.22 -1.94 16.94
CA TYR A 355 17.26 -2.17 15.94
C TYR A 355 17.42 -0.98 14.98
N SER A 356 16.35 -0.22 14.75
CA SER A 356 16.35 0.98 13.92
C SER A 356 16.05 2.24 14.73
N THR A 357 16.53 3.38 14.24
CA THR A 357 16.28 4.71 14.82
C THR A 357 15.66 5.58 13.72
N GLN A 358 14.48 6.13 14.00
CA GLN A 358 13.86 7.09 13.08
C GLN A 358 14.47 8.46 13.28
N LEU A 359 14.68 9.17 12.17
CA LEU A 359 15.26 10.50 12.14
C LEU A 359 14.33 11.43 11.36
N LEU A 360 14.20 12.66 11.84
CA LEU A 360 13.36 13.67 11.24
C LEU A 360 14.23 14.90 10.90
N GLN A 361 14.06 15.44 9.68
CA GLN A 361 14.75 16.64 9.22
C GLN A 361 13.82 17.46 8.32
N THR A 362 13.90 18.79 8.31
CA THR A 362 13.15 19.58 7.32
C THR A 362 13.76 19.44 5.92
N LEU A 363 12.91 19.43 4.89
CA LEU A 363 13.39 19.43 3.51
C LEU A 363 14.22 20.69 3.20
N ASP A 364 13.86 21.82 3.76
CA ASP A 364 14.59 23.07 3.55
C ASP A 364 16.00 23.03 4.13
N SER A 365 16.18 22.48 5.35
CA SER A 365 17.53 22.35 5.93
C SER A 365 18.40 21.37 5.15
N PHE A 366 17.80 20.28 4.66
CA PHE A 366 18.50 19.34 3.77
C PHE A 366 18.99 20.00 2.48
N VAL A 367 18.10 20.70 1.78
CA VAL A 367 18.44 21.37 0.51
C VAL A 367 19.50 22.46 0.72
N LYS A 368 19.42 23.24 1.81
CA LYS A 368 20.39 24.26 2.16
C LYS A 368 21.77 23.65 2.44
N GLU A 369 21.85 22.61 3.27
CA GLU A 369 23.10 21.93 3.60
C GLU A 369 23.73 21.28 2.38
N PHE A 370 22.92 20.58 1.54
CA PHE A 370 23.39 20.02 0.27
C PHE A 370 23.98 21.11 -0.63
N GLY A 371 23.28 22.25 -0.80
CA GLY A 371 23.74 23.36 -1.63
C GLY A 371 25.06 24.01 -1.16
N SER A 372 25.41 23.87 0.11
CA SER A 372 26.70 24.32 0.66
C SER A 372 27.79 23.22 0.64
N GLY A 373 27.51 22.05 0.06
CA GLY A 373 28.44 20.92 0.02
C GLY A 373 28.62 20.23 1.39
N GLY A 374 27.62 20.33 2.26
CA GLY A 374 27.74 19.88 3.65
C GLY A 374 27.59 18.39 3.91
N TYR A 375 27.14 17.59 2.92
CA TYR A 375 27.01 16.13 3.06
C TYR A 375 28.13 15.40 2.33
N GLN A 376 29.25 15.15 3.05
CA GLN A 376 30.40 14.42 2.53
C GLN A 376 30.35 12.93 2.87
N SER A 377 29.51 12.51 3.80
CA SER A 377 29.37 11.15 4.26
C SER A 377 27.93 10.86 4.72
N TYR A 378 27.60 9.56 4.83
CA TYR A 378 26.32 9.15 5.41
C TYR A 378 26.21 9.57 6.89
N GLN A 379 27.35 9.67 7.61
CA GLN A 379 27.39 10.19 8.97
C GLN A 379 26.90 11.65 9.04
N ASP A 380 27.30 12.50 8.08
CA ASP A 380 26.80 13.89 8.02
C ASP A 380 25.29 13.92 7.87
N LEU A 381 24.74 13.06 7.00
CA LEU A 381 23.30 13.01 6.70
C LEU A 381 22.46 12.61 7.92
N ILE A 382 22.98 11.69 8.74
CA ILE A 382 22.28 11.18 9.93
C ILE A 382 22.59 11.95 11.21
N SER A 383 23.37 13.03 11.15
CA SER A 383 23.73 13.82 12.33
C SER A 383 23.40 15.30 12.22
N LYS A 384 23.41 15.87 10.99
CA LYS A 384 23.21 17.31 10.78
C LYS A 384 21.73 17.69 10.68
N HIS A 385 21.35 18.79 11.33
CA HIS A 385 20.04 19.43 11.22
C HIS A 385 18.84 18.52 11.55
N LEU A 386 19.08 17.52 12.38
CA LEU A 386 17.99 16.65 12.83
C LEU A 386 17.07 17.38 13.80
N LEU A 387 15.79 17.07 13.72
CA LEU A 387 14.78 17.52 14.65
C LEU A 387 14.72 16.56 15.85
N ASP A 388 14.55 17.12 17.04
CA ASP A 388 14.30 16.32 18.22
C ASP A 388 12.93 15.64 18.12
N LEU A 389 12.89 14.35 18.46
CA LEU A 389 11.66 13.55 18.46
C LEU A 389 10.91 13.58 19.79
N ARG A 390 11.52 14.12 20.87
CA ARG A 390 10.99 14.17 22.24
C ARG A 390 10.37 15.52 22.60
#